data_f55f2d839609823a3f02352058accdcc
#
_entry.id   f55f2d839609823a3f02352058accdcc
#
_cell.length_a   1.000
_cell.length_b   1.000
_cell.length_c   1.000
_cell.angle_alpha   90.00
_cell.angle_beta   90.00
_cell.angle_gamma   90.00
#
_symmetry.space_group_name_H-M   'P 1'
#
loop_
_entity.id
_entity.type
_entity.pdbx_description
1 polymer ?
#
loop_
_entity_poly.entity_id
_entity_poly.type
_entity_poly.pdbx_seq_one_letter_code
_entity_poly.pdbx_strand_id
1 'polypeptide(L)'
;MNASQKGKVIIEGDYATLKYERRLAHPREDVWKAITDPKELAMWFDNKAVIDGRNGGTIDFVSGPAGFHTTGRILVWDPPRVFEHEWHTAPHPQLPDGESEAVIRWELIRDGDSGTILNLTFSRLTKPTALRFASGLHAYLDRLSAQLDHRTLPDWQKTHDAAKGFYLS
;
A
#
# COMPACT_ATOMS: atom_id res chain seq x y z
N MET A 1 -8.78 -2.04 -16.79
CA MET A 1 -8.96 -1.89 -15.34
C MET A 1 -10.40 -2.14 -14.98
N ASN A 2 -10.64 -2.87 -13.94
CA ASN A 2 -11.98 -3.31 -13.56
C ASN A 2 -12.47 -2.51 -12.33
N ALA A 3 -13.68 -1.95 -12.43
CA ALA A 3 -14.28 -1.20 -11.32
C ALA A 3 -14.46 -2.03 -10.05
N SER A 4 -14.56 -3.37 -10.14
CA SER A 4 -14.65 -4.26 -8.98
C SER A 4 -13.37 -4.26 -8.12
N GLN A 5 -12.25 -3.75 -8.65
CA GLN A 5 -10.99 -3.62 -7.91
C GLN A 5 -10.84 -2.26 -7.24
N LYS A 6 -11.85 -1.40 -7.37
CA LYS A 6 -11.87 -0.09 -6.74
C LYS A 6 -11.80 -0.21 -5.22
N GLY A 7 -10.95 0.59 -4.60
CA GLY A 7 -10.92 0.75 -3.15
C GLY A 7 -12.08 1.59 -2.65
N LYS A 8 -12.20 1.67 -1.32
CA LYS A 8 -13.20 2.49 -0.64
C LYS A 8 -12.51 3.61 0.12
N VAL A 9 -13.09 4.80 0.08
CA VAL A 9 -12.66 5.95 0.87
C VAL A 9 -13.72 6.20 1.93
N ILE A 10 -13.33 6.06 3.20
CA ILE A 10 -14.25 6.29 4.35
C ILE A 10 -13.78 7.53 5.08
N ILE A 11 -14.61 8.57 5.07
CA ILE A 11 -14.28 9.85 5.69
C ILE A 11 -14.86 9.90 7.09
N GLU A 12 -14.02 10.25 8.07
CA GLU A 12 -14.37 10.39 9.49
C GLU A 12 -13.80 11.71 10.02
N GLY A 13 -14.59 12.78 9.94
CA GLY A 13 -14.14 14.12 10.34
C GLY A 13 -13.00 14.62 9.46
N ASP A 14 -11.87 14.93 10.07
CA ASP A 14 -10.67 15.43 9.38
C ASP A 14 -9.79 14.31 8.82
N TYR A 15 -10.14 13.05 9.11
CA TYR A 15 -9.37 11.87 8.72
C TYR A 15 -10.16 10.98 7.77
N ALA A 16 -9.45 10.09 7.10
CA ALA A 16 -10.06 9.12 6.21
C ALA A 16 -9.29 7.80 6.24
N THR A 17 -10.00 6.74 5.88
CA THR A 17 -9.44 5.40 5.72
C THR A 17 -9.63 4.95 4.28
N LEU A 18 -8.57 4.39 3.70
CA LEU A 18 -8.63 3.72 2.41
C LEU A 18 -8.66 2.22 2.65
N LYS A 19 -9.58 1.52 1.96
CA LYS A 19 -9.67 0.06 2.03
C LYS A 19 -9.70 -0.56 0.64
N TYR A 20 -8.87 -1.59 0.46
CA TYR A 20 -8.79 -2.33 -0.79
C TYR A 20 -8.89 -3.83 -0.50
N GLU A 21 -9.58 -4.55 -1.36
CA GLU A 21 -9.60 -6.00 -1.37
C GLU A 21 -9.15 -6.47 -2.75
N ARG A 22 -8.16 -7.35 -2.80
CA ARG A 22 -7.65 -7.92 -4.05
C ARG A 22 -7.53 -9.43 -3.92
N ARG A 23 -7.99 -10.14 -4.94
CA ARG A 23 -7.77 -11.58 -5.06
C ARG A 23 -6.53 -11.82 -5.89
N LEU A 24 -5.57 -12.55 -5.33
CA LEU A 24 -4.29 -12.84 -5.96
C LEU A 24 -4.16 -14.36 -6.11
N ALA A 25 -3.82 -14.81 -7.32
CA ALA A 25 -3.68 -16.25 -7.63
C ALA A 25 -2.30 -16.78 -7.21
N HIS A 26 -1.88 -16.42 -5.98
CA HIS A 26 -0.56 -16.76 -5.43
C HIS A 26 -0.70 -17.08 -3.95
N PRO A 27 0.11 -18.03 -3.41
CA PRO A 27 0.05 -18.36 -1.99
C PRO A 27 0.51 -17.18 -1.11
N ARG A 28 0.06 -17.16 0.14
CA ARG A 28 0.37 -16.09 1.08
C ARG A 28 1.86 -15.83 1.25
N GLU A 29 2.66 -16.88 1.19
CA GLU A 29 4.11 -16.80 1.34
C GLU A 29 4.74 -15.94 0.25
N ASP A 30 4.26 -16.07 -0.99
CA ASP A 30 4.74 -15.28 -2.12
C ASP A 30 4.27 -13.83 -2.00
N VAL A 31 3.03 -13.62 -1.59
CA VAL A 31 2.49 -12.26 -1.36
C VAL A 31 3.22 -11.59 -0.20
N TRP A 32 3.46 -12.32 0.89
CA TRP A 32 4.23 -11.80 2.03
C TRP A 32 5.61 -11.31 1.62
N LYS A 33 6.31 -12.13 0.83
CA LYS A 33 7.61 -11.74 0.30
C LYS A 33 7.51 -10.45 -0.52
N ALA A 34 6.52 -10.35 -1.39
CA ALA A 34 6.36 -9.18 -2.25
C ALA A 34 6.12 -7.88 -1.46
N ILE A 35 5.48 -7.95 -0.29
CA ILE A 35 5.18 -6.76 0.52
C ILE A 35 6.19 -6.49 1.63
N THR A 36 7.16 -7.36 1.85
CA THR A 36 8.13 -7.21 2.95
C THR A 36 9.59 -7.25 2.50
N ASP A 37 9.89 -7.79 1.33
CA ASP A 37 11.26 -7.84 0.81
C ASP A 37 11.61 -6.51 0.14
N PRO A 38 12.65 -5.79 0.60
CA PRO A 38 13.05 -4.53 -0.02
C PRO A 38 13.29 -4.60 -1.52
N LYS A 39 13.81 -5.71 -2.03
CA LYS A 39 14.03 -5.90 -3.47
C LYS A 39 12.73 -5.95 -4.25
N GLU A 40 11.72 -6.61 -3.70
CA GLU A 40 10.39 -6.69 -4.31
C GLU A 40 9.70 -5.32 -4.26
N LEU A 41 9.75 -4.66 -3.11
CA LEU A 41 9.16 -3.33 -2.92
C LEU A 41 9.76 -2.28 -3.84
N ALA A 42 11.06 -2.37 -4.13
CA ALA A 42 11.72 -1.47 -5.06
C ALA A 42 11.13 -1.57 -6.48
N MET A 43 10.59 -2.72 -6.85
CA MET A 43 10.04 -2.94 -8.19
C MET A 43 8.59 -2.49 -8.31
N TRP A 44 7.69 -3.05 -7.53
CA TRP A 44 6.27 -2.72 -7.73
C TRP A 44 5.84 -1.45 -6.99
N PHE A 45 6.42 -1.17 -5.82
CA PHE A 45 6.03 -0.03 -4.98
C PHE A 45 6.91 1.21 -5.20
N ASP A 46 7.94 1.08 -6.01
CA ASP A 46 8.87 2.17 -6.35
C ASP A 46 9.41 2.86 -5.09
N ASN A 47 9.89 2.07 -4.13
CA ASN A 47 10.49 2.62 -2.93
C ASN A 47 11.80 1.95 -2.58
N LYS A 48 12.60 2.67 -1.78
CA LYS A 48 13.77 2.13 -1.10
C LYS A 48 13.37 1.85 0.33
N ALA A 49 13.35 0.58 0.70
CA ALA A 49 12.84 0.14 1.98
C ALA A 49 13.95 -0.42 2.86
N VAL A 50 13.91 -0.09 4.14
CA VAL A 50 14.64 -0.77 5.20
C VAL A 50 13.61 -1.23 6.22
N ILE A 51 13.56 -2.53 6.47
CA ILE A 51 12.56 -3.13 7.35
C ILE A 51 13.27 -3.98 8.40
N ASP A 52 13.08 -3.63 9.68
CA ASP A 52 13.46 -4.47 10.82
C ASP A 52 12.24 -5.33 11.16
N GLY A 53 12.15 -6.50 10.52
CA GLY A 53 10.96 -7.34 10.51
C GLY A 53 10.69 -8.07 11.82
N ARG A 54 10.06 -7.42 12.76
CA ARG A 54 9.63 -7.96 14.05
C ARG A 54 8.61 -7.03 14.69
N ASN A 55 7.84 -7.54 15.64
CA ASN A 55 6.98 -6.68 16.45
C ASN A 55 7.85 -5.65 17.19
N GLY A 56 7.49 -4.38 17.09
CA GLY A 56 8.28 -3.30 17.66
C GLY A 56 9.49 -2.88 16.85
N GLY A 57 9.76 -3.53 15.71
CA GLY A 57 10.75 -3.09 14.74
C GLY A 57 10.31 -1.83 14.02
N THR A 58 11.07 -1.42 13.01
CA THR A 58 10.80 -0.16 12.29
C THR A 58 10.79 -0.37 10.77
N ILE A 59 10.11 0.54 10.09
CA ILE A 59 10.22 0.71 8.64
C ILE A 59 10.81 2.09 8.33
N ASP A 60 11.54 2.16 7.23
CA ASP A 60 12.07 3.40 6.68
C ASP A 60 11.99 3.29 5.16
N PHE A 61 11.13 4.12 4.56
CA PHE A 61 10.86 4.11 3.13
C PHE A 61 11.16 5.45 2.51
N VAL A 62 11.82 5.44 1.34
CA VAL A 62 11.89 6.61 0.46
C VAL A 62 11.14 6.23 -0.81
N SER A 63 10.03 6.90 -1.08
CA SER A 63 9.05 6.46 -2.07
C SER A 63 8.92 7.43 -3.24
N GLY A 64 8.84 6.85 -4.43
CA GLY A 64 8.55 7.54 -5.68
C GLY A 64 9.65 8.49 -6.14
N PRO A 65 9.45 9.12 -7.34
CA PRO A 65 10.40 10.08 -7.87
C PRO A 65 10.56 11.33 -7.00
N ALA A 66 9.49 11.69 -6.28
CA ALA A 66 9.51 12.85 -5.37
C ALA A 66 10.30 12.60 -4.09
N GLY A 67 10.58 11.34 -3.74
CA GLY A 67 11.38 11.00 -2.58
C GLY A 67 10.70 11.25 -1.25
N PHE A 68 9.41 10.90 -1.12
CA PHE A 68 8.72 10.98 0.17
C PHE A 68 9.40 10.08 1.19
N HIS A 69 9.74 10.63 2.35
CA HIS A 69 10.38 9.87 3.42
C HIS A 69 9.34 9.47 4.46
N THR A 70 9.16 8.17 4.64
CA THR A 70 8.15 7.62 5.55
C THR A 70 8.84 6.69 6.54
N THR A 71 8.55 6.89 7.82
CA THR A 71 9.04 6.04 8.89
C THR A 71 7.89 5.56 9.75
N GLY A 72 8.13 4.50 10.52
CA GLY A 72 7.13 4.01 11.44
C GLY A 72 7.60 2.82 12.24
N ARG A 73 6.86 2.54 13.31
CA ARG A 73 7.06 1.36 14.13
C ARG A 73 6.17 0.23 13.60
N ILE A 74 6.70 -0.98 13.60
CA ILE A 74 5.91 -2.17 13.26
C ILE A 74 5.05 -2.53 14.45
N LEU A 75 3.74 -2.50 14.25
CA LEU A 75 2.74 -2.80 15.28
C LEU A 75 2.37 -4.28 15.31
N VAL A 76 2.30 -4.91 14.14
CA VAL A 76 2.05 -6.36 14.00
C VAL A 76 2.97 -6.91 12.92
N TRP A 77 3.76 -7.90 13.30
CA TRP A 77 4.57 -8.70 12.39
C TRP A 77 4.24 -10.17 12.60
N ASP A 78 3.33 -10.68 11.78
CA ASP A 78 2.81 -12.06 11.90
C ASP A 78 2.83 -12.75 10.52
N PRO A 79 4.02 -13.22 10.08
CA PRO A 79 4.15 -13.89 8.78
C PRO A 79 3.37 -15.21 8.73
N PRO A 80 2.73 -15.52 7.61
CA PRO A 80 2.52 -14.71 6.42
C PRO A 80 1.13 -14.03 6.41
N ARG A 81 0.58 -13.66 7.56
CA ARG A 81 -0.82 -13.28 7.74
C ARG A 81 -1.06 -11.78 7.87
N VAL A 82 -0.28 -11.10 8.72
CA VAL A 82 -0.53 -9.69 9.03
C VAL A 82 0.77 -8.91 9.13
N PHE A 83 0.81 -7.79 8.43
CA PHE A 83 1.85 -6.78 8.55
C PHE A 83 1.17 -5.44 8.76
N GLU A 84 1.36 -4.85 9.94
CA GLU A 84 0.79 -3.54 10.27
C GLU A 84 1.89 -2.65 10.82
N HIS A 85 1.95 -1.41 10.32
CA HIS A 85 2.93 -0.45 10.79
C HIS A 85 2.42 0.99 10.67
N GLU A 86 3.00 1.86 11.47
CA GLU A 86 2.81 3.29 11.34
C GLU A 86 3.34 3.75 9.97
N TRP A 87 2.69 4.76 9.40
CA TRP A 87 3.08 5.37 8.15
C TRP A 87 3.16 6.88 8.37
N HIS A 88 4.31 7.34 8.85
CA HIS A 88 4.52 8.74 9.19
C HIS A 88 5.43 9.38 8.15
N THR A 89 4.84 10.17 7.26
CA THR A 89 5.57 10.83 6.18
C THR A 89 6.03 12.21 6.64
N ALA A 90 7.32 12.47 6.49
CA ALA A 90 7.91 13.76 6.81
C ALA A 90 7.34 14.85 5.89
N PRO A 91 7.29 16.11 6.36
CA PRO A 91 6.90 17.23 5.51
C PRO A 91 7.72 17.28 4.22
N HIS A 92 7.04 17.61 3.12
CA HIS A 92 7.60 17.62 1.77
C HIS A 92 6.92 18.73 0.98
N PRO A 93 7.57 19.35 -0.03
CA PRO A 93 6.93 20.40 -0.82
C PRO A 93 5.56 20.02 -1.40
N GLN A 94 5.37 18.74 -1.74
CA GLN A 94 4.09 18.24 -2.24
C GLN A 94 3.15 17.75 -1.14
N LEU A 95 3.61 17.73 0.11
CA LEU A 95 2.84 17.34 1.29
C LEU A 95 3.36 18.13 2.49
N PRO A 96 3.06 19.46 2.54
CA PRO A 96 3.72 20.37 3.48
C PRO A 96 3.60 19.99 4.96
N ASP A 97 2.48 19.42 5.36
CA ASP A 97 2.26 19.01 6.75
C ASP A 97 2.68 17.58 7.04
N GLY A 98 3.08 16.81 6.01
CA GLY A 98 3.37 15.41 6.15
C GLY A 98 2.15 14.60 6.58
N GLU A 99 2.40 13.41 7.11
CA GLU A 99 1.39 12.56 7.76
C GLU A 99 1.99 12.04 9.07
N SER A 100 1.31 12.26 10.18
CA SER A 100 1.86 11.94 11.51
C SER A 100 1.09 10.87 12.27
N GLU A 101 -0.07 10.44 11.78
CA GLU A 101 -0.91 9.49 12.51
C GLU A 101 -1.34 8.27 11.69
N ALA A 102 -0.98 8.21 10.41
CA ALA A 102 -1.44 7.14 9.52
C ALA A 102 -0.86 5.80 9.93
N VAL A 103 -1.66 4.75 9.70
CA VAL A 103 -1.31 3.35 9.94
C VAL A 103 -1.74 2.55 8.72
N ILE A 104 -0.87 1.68 8.24
CA ILE A 104 -1.20 0.78 7.13
C ILE A 104 -1.19 -0.67 7.63
N ARG A 105 -2.20 -1.45 7.24
CA ARG A 105 -2.36 -2.83 7.64
C ARG A 105 -2.60 -3.71 6.43
N TRP A 106 -1.76 -4.70 6.25
CA TRP A 106 -1.84 -5.73 5.23
C TRP A 106 -2.31 -7.03 5.87
N GLU A 107 -3.44 -7.54 5.43
CA GLU A 107 -3.93 -8.85 5.87
C GLU A 107 -3.99 -9.80 4.68
N LEU A 108 -3.35 -10.96 4.84
CA LEU A 108 -3.28 -11.98 3.81
C LEU A 108 -4.08 -13.19 4.26
N ILE A 109 -5.22 -13.42 3.61
CA ILE A 109 -6.14 -14.50 3.95
C ILE A 109 -6.00 -15.59 2.89
N ARG A 110 -5.82 -16.83 3.33
CA ARG A 110 -5.74 -17.96 2.40
C ARG A 110 -7.05 -18.09 1.60
N ASP A 111 -6.92 -18.23 0.29
CA ASP A 111 -8.02 -18.42 -0.65
C ASP A 111 -7.77 -19.72 -1.43
N GLY A 112 -8.23 -20.85 -0.88
CA GLY A 112 -7.91 -22.16 -1.42
C GLY A 112 -6.46 -22.55 -1.18
N ASP A 113 -5.91 -23.46 -2.01
CA ASP A 113 -4.56 -24.00 -1.82
C ASP A 113 -3.47 -23.08 -2.36
N SER A 114 -3.80 -22.21 -3.31
CA SER A 114 -2.79 -21.44 -4.05
C SER A 114 -3.16 -19.96 -4.23
N GLY A 115 -4.20 -19.48 -3.58
CA GLY A 115 -4.65 -18.11 -3.69
C GLY A 115 -4.57 -17.34 -2.38
N THR A 116 -4.69 -16.03 -2.48
CA THR A 116 -4.71 -15.10 -1.34
C THR A 116 -5.76 -14.02 -1.57
N ILE A 117 -6.52 -13.72 -0.53
CA ILE A 117 -7.30 -12.48 -0.47
C ILE A 117 -6.47 -11.49 0.32
N LEU A 118 -6.09 -10.39 -0.34
CA LEU A 118 -5.36 -9.29 0.28
C LEU A 118 -6.35 -8.22 0.70
N ASN A 119 -6.37 -7.93 2.00
CA ASN A 119 -7.08 -6.77 2.55
C ASN A 119 -6.08 -5.73 3.01
N LEU A 120 -6.12 -4.57 2.39
CA LEU A 120 -5.27 -3.44 2.73
C LEU A 120 -6.13 -2.34 3.35
N THR A 121 -5.76 -1.94 4.58
CA THR A 121 -6.41 -0.83 5.28
C THR A 121 -5.37 0.24 5.58
N PHE A 122 -5.60 1.43 5.07
CA PHE A 122 -4.73 2.58 5.30
C PHE A 122 -5.55 3.62 6.05
N SER A 123 -5.34 3.69 7.36
CA SER A 123 -6.19 4.46 8.27
C SER A 123 -5.49 5.71 8.80
N ARG A 124 -6.31 6.62 9.34
CA ARG A 124 -5.87 7.86 9.98
C ARG A 124 -5.01 8.76 9.08
N LEU A 125 -5.28 8.69 7.78
CA LEU A 125 -4.78 9.68 6.84
C LEU A 125 -5.57 10.97 7.02
N THR A 126 -4.92 12.12 6.85
CA THR A 126 -5.68 13.35 6.70
C THR A 126 -6.52 13.27 5.44
N LYS A 127 -7.69 13.86 5.47
CA LYS A 127 -8.65 13.77 4.37
C LYS A 127 -8.05 14.17 3.01
N PRO A 128 -7.33 15.31 2.89
CA PRO A 128 -6.74 15.68 1.59
C PRO A 128 -5.75 14.63 1.08
N THR A 129 -4.92 14.08 1.96
CA THR A 129 -3.94 13.06 1.58
C THR A 129 -4.63 11.78 1.13
N ALA A 130 -5.68 11.34 1.84
CA ALA A 130 -6.42 10.15 1.45
C ALA A 130 -7.00 10.27 0.04
N LEU A 131 -7.58 11.43 -0.28
CA LEU A 131 -8.16 11.66 -1.61
C LEU A 131 -7.08 11.65 -2.70
N ARG A 132 -5.86 12.10 -2.39
CA ARG A 132 -4.74 12.05 -3.33
C ARG A 132 -4.17 10.64 -3.48
N PHE A 133 -4.09 9.89 -2.38
CA PHE A 133 -3.45 8.57 -2.37
C PHE A 133 -4.34 7.46 -2.92
N ALA A 134 -5.67 7.66 -2.95
CA ALA A 134 -6.60 6.59 -3.31
C ALA A 134 -6.31 6.00 -4.69
N SER A 135 -6.16 6.82 -5.72
CA SER A 135 -5.84 6.35 -7.07
C SER A 135 -4.39 5.90 -7.22
N GLY A 136 -3.47 6.52 -6.48
CA GLY A 136 -2.06 6.13 -6.50
C GLY A 136 -1.83 4.74 -5.92
N LEU A 137 -2.47 4.44 -4.81
CA LEU A 137 -2.37 3.12 -4.19
C LEU A 137 -3.07 2.05 -5.03
N HIS A 138 -4.19 2.40 -5.65
CA HIS A 138 -4.84 1.53 -6.65
C HIS A 138 -3.83 1.13 -7.74
N ALA A 139 -3.11 2.10 -8.28
CA ALA A 139 -2.10 1.87 -9.31
C ALA A 139 -0.97 0.96 -8.81
N TYR A 140 -0.51 1.16 -7.58
CA TYR A 140 0.53 0.31 -7.00
C TYR A 140 0.04 -1.13 -6.79
N LEU A 141 -1.20 -1.33 -6.38
CA LEU A 141 -1.77 -2.68 -6.23
C LEU A 141 -1.89 -3.41 -7.58
N ASP A 142 -2.18 -2.69 -8.66
CA ASP A 142 -2.16 -3.27 -10.00
C ASP A 142 -0.74 -3.72 -10.39
N ARG A 143 0.28 -2.95 -9.99
CA ARG A 143 1.69 -3.31 -10.20
C ARG A 143 2.08 -4.53 -9.36
N LEU A 144 1.62 -4.61 -8.11
CA LEU A 144 1.85 -5.79 -7.27
C LEU A 144 1.29 -7.05 -7.93
N SER A 145 0.06 -7.00 -8.42
CA SER A 145 -0.57 -8.12 -9.13
C SER A 145 0.27 -8.56 -10.33
N ALA A 146 0.71 -7.59 -11.14
CA ALA A 146 1.51 -7.86 -12.33
C ALA A 146 2.86 -8.51 -11.97
N GLN A 147 3.51 -8.04 -10.91
CA GLN A 147 4.79 -8.59 -10.45
C GLN A 147 4.63 -10.04 -9.99
N LEU A 148 3.60 -10.34 -9.21
CA LEU A 148 3.32 -11.70 -8.78
C LEU A 148 3.04 -12.62 -9.97
N ASP A 149 2.35 -12.11 -10.99
CA ASP A 149 2.03 -12.87 -12.21
C ASP A 149 3.20 -12.94 -13.20
N HIS A 150 4.34 -12.35 -12.88
CA HIS A 150 5.51 -12.23 -13.78
C HIS A 150 5.14 -11.57 -15.10
N ARG A 151 4.23 -10.59 -15.07
CA ARG A 151 3.86 -9.76 -16.22
C ARG A 151 4.62 -8.45 -16.20
N THR A 152 4.67 -7.78 -17.35
CA THR A 152 5.20 -6.42 -17.41
C THR A 152 4.41 -5.51 -16.48
N LEU A 153 5.12 -4.75 -15.65
CA LEU A 153 4.47 -3.83 -14.70
C LEU A 153 3.80 -2.69 -15.48
N PRO A 154 2.53 -2.39 -15.19
CA PRO A 154 1.87 -1.24 -15.80
C PRO A 154 2.56 0.06 -15.39
N ASP A 155 2.51 1.05 -16.28
CA ASP A 155 3.01 2.39 -15.97
C ASP A 155 2.17 3.00 -14.85
N TRP A 156 2.83 3.42 -13.77
CA TRP A 156 2.11 3.93 -12.60
C TRP A 156 1.28 5.17 -12.92
N GLN A 157 1.85 6.13 -13.66
CA GLN A 157 1.16 7.38 -13.96
C GLN A 157 -0.11 7.14 -14.81
N LYS A 158 -0.01 6.30 -15.83
CA LYS A 158 -1.15 5.95 -16.68
C LYS A 158 -2.24 5.24 -15.89
N THR A 159 -1.85 4.31 -15.02
CA THR A 159 -2.80 3.56 -14.19
C THR A 159 -3.44 4.47 -13.15
N HIS A 160 -2.64 5.35 -12.54
CA HIS A 160 -3.13 6.38 -11.61
C HIS A 160 -4.17 7.27 -12.27
N ASP A 161 -3.88 7.79 -13.47
CA ASP A 161 -4.80 8.68 -14.19
C ASP A 161 -6.08 7.96 -14.58
N ALA A 162 -5.99 6.71 -15.00
CA ALA A 162 -7.17 5.90 -15.31
C ALA A 162 -8.02 5.61 -14.06
N ALA A 163 -7.40 5.47 -12.90
CA ALA A 163 -8.12 5.17 -11.65
C ALA A 163 -8.75 6.41 -11.01
N LYS A 164 -8.29 7.61 -11.34
CA LYS A 164 -8.80 8.85 -10.73
C LYS A 164 -10.32 8.95 -10.73
N GLY A 165 -10.96 8.58 -11.83
CA GLY A 165 -12.41 8.64 -11.97
C GLY A 165 -13.18 7.78 -10.96
N PHE A 166 -12.54 6.77 -10.39
CA PHE A 166 -13.18 5.92 -9.37
C PHE A 166 -13.25 6.62 -8.01
N TYR A 167 -12.39 7.61 -7.75
CA TYR A 167 -12.22 8.22 -6.43
C TYR A 167 -12.58 9.71 -6.39
N LEU A 168 -12.79 10.33 -7.53
CA LEU A 168 -13.30 11.69 -7.61
C LEU A 168 -14.81 11.65 -7.43
N SER A 169 -15.31 12.34 -6.44
CA SER A 169 -16.74 12.45 -6.17
C SER A 169 -17.22 13.86 -6.44
#